data_abfbc214f8c5e773542505fb3efa352a
#
_entry.id   abfbc214f8c5e773542505fb3efa352a
#
_cell.length_a   1.000
_cell.length_b   1.000
_cell.length_c   1.000
_cell.angle_alpha   90.00
_cell.angle_beta   90.00
_cell.angle_gamma   90.00
#
_symmetry.space_group_name_H-M   'P 1'
#
loop_
_entity.id
_entity.type
_entity.pdbx_description
1 polymer ?
#
loop_
_entity_poly.entity_id
_entity_poly.type
_entity_poly.pdbx_seq_one_letter_code
_entity_poly.pdbx_strand_id
1 'polypeptide(L)'
;MTVRSVTPNADKKITQIHRYCVYEAFDKMGWLYVPYMPEKPGPHPDNREAIYILEKKLASTHNDVEQELFSAMVSMLKYMDEKSSDKQYFFGTDFFERIWEKMIDKAFGIEDKDRYFPRTRWLLDYGPNRSKTPLQPDTIMI
;
A
#
# COMPACT_ATOMS: atom_id res chain seq x y z
N MET A 1 26.91 -19.08 -26.53
CA MET A 1 26.70 -19.75 -25.25
C MET A 1 25.62 -18.96 -24.49
N THR A 2 24.36 -19.45 -24.49
CA THR A 2 23.22 -18.74 -23.91
C THR A 2 23.09 -19.17 -22.47
N VAL A 3 23.42 -18.28 -21.53
CA VAL A 3 23.21 -18.52 -20.10
C VAL A 3 21.72 -18.37 -19.82
N ARG A 4 21.00 -19.47 -19.64
CA ARG A 4 19.64 -19.45 -19.09
C ARG A 4 19.74 -19.16 -17.60
N SER A 5 19.39 -17.93 -17.19
CA SER A 5 19.17 -17.64 -15.78
C SER A 5 17.93 -18.41 -15.34
N VAL A 6 18.11 -19.45 -14.56
CA VAL A 6 17.02 -20.17 -13.90
C VAL A 6 16.65 -19.34 -12.67
N THR A 7 15.57 -18.59 -12.77
CA THR A 7 14.99 -17.91 -11.59
C THR A 7 14.59 -18.99 -10.58
N PRO A 8 15.05 -18.92 -9.34
CA PRO A 8 14.69 -19.93 -8.33
C PRO A 8 13.18 -20.06 -8.20
N ASN A 9 12.70 -21.26 -8.00
CA ASN A 9 11.24 -21.54 -7.93
C ASN A 9 10.55 -20.77 -6.78
N ALA A 10 11.30 -20.45 -5.73
CA ALA A 10 10.84 -19.65 -4.60
C ALA A 10 10.48 -18.19 -5.00
N ASP A 11 11.29 -17.54 -5.83
CA ASP A 11 11.01 -16.15 -6.24
C ASP A 11 9.76 -16.07 -7.13
N LYS A 12 9.50 -17.10 -7.95
CA LYS A 12 8.25 -17.20 -8.71
C LYS A 12 7.03 -17.34 -7.78
N LYS A 13 7.14 -18.16 -6.73
CA LYS A 13 6.07 -18.32 -5.74
C LYS A 13 5.82 -17.03 -4.97
N ILE A 14 6.86 -16.33 -4.52
CA ILE A 14 6.74 -15.03 -3.84
C ILE A 14 6.03 -14.01 -4.74
N THR A 15 6.37 -13.96 -6.02
CA THR A 15 5.69 -13.07 -6.98
C THR A 15 4.21 -13.41 -7.13
N GLN A 16 3.84 -14.69 -7.15
CA GLN A 16 2.44 -15.12 -7.21
C GLN A 16 1.69 -14.73 -5.94
N ILE A 17 2.28 -14.98 -4.77
CA ILE A 17 1.71 -14.61 -3.47
C ILE A 17 1.52 -13.08 -3.40
N HIS A 18 2.51 -12.30 -3.83
CA HIS A 18 2.42 -10.84 -3.86
C HIS A 18 1.26 -10.37 -4.74
N ARG A 19 1.15 -10.86 -5.97
CA ARG A 19 0.03 -10.52 -6.87
C ARG A 19 -1.32 -10.85 -6.25
N TYR A 20 -1.42 -11.96 -5.56
CA TYR A 20 -2.62 -12.36 -4.86
C TYR A 20 -2.96 -11.39 -3.72
N CYS A 21 -2.00 -11.06 -2.86
CA CYS A 21 -2.21 -10.11 -1.78
C CYS A 21 -2.59 -8.71 -2.31
N VAL A 22 -1.95 -8.25 -3.39
CA VAL A 22 -2.30 -6.98 -4.04
C VAL A 22 -3.75 -7.02 -4.55
N TYR A 23 -4.13 -8.08 -5.24
CA TYR A 23 -5.51 -8.23 -5.75
C TYR A 23 -6.53 -8.17 -4.62
N GLU A 24 -6.33 -8.93 -3.54
CA GLU A 24 -7.21 -8.96 -2.38
C GLU A 24 -7.28 -7.59 -1.65
N ALA A 25 -6.15 -6.89 -1.56
CA ALA A 25 -6.12 -5.54 -0.99
C ALA A 25 -6.95 -4.57 -1.86
N PHE A 26 -6.83 -4.67 -3.17
CA PHE A 26 -7.60 -3.84 -4.11
C PHE A 26 -9.09 -4.20 -4.09
N ASP A 27 -9.45 -5.46 -3.99
CA ASP A 27 -10.84 -5.91 -3.87
C ASP A 27 -11.53 -5.28 -2.64
N LYS A 28 -10.80 -5.14 -1.54
CA LYS A 28 -11.34 -4.60 -0.29
C LYS A 28 -11.29 -3.08 -0.19
N MET A 29 -10.18 -2.47 -0.62
CA MET A 29 -9.89 -1.06 -0.36
C MET A 29 -9.49 -0.27 -1.61
N GLY A 30 -9.29 -0.90 -2.76
CA GLY A 30 -8.79 -0.26 -3.98
C GLY A 30 -9.69 0.86 -4.48
N TRP A 31 -10.99 0.75 -4.28
CA TRP A 31 -11.97 1.78 -4.64
C TRP A 31 -11.70 3.15 -4.00
N LEU A 32 -10.97 3.17 -2.87
CA LEU A 32 -10.58 4.41 -2.19
C LEU A 32 -9.44 5.15 -2.92
N TYR A 33 -8.57 4.43 -3.62
CA TYR A 33 -7.32 4.98 -4.12
C TYR A 33 -7.30 5.16 -5.64
N VAL A 34 -7.87 4.22 -6.36
CA VAL A 34 -7.75 4.16 -7.83
C VAL A 34 -9.04 3.70 -8.50
N PRO A 35 -9.31 4.17 -9.73
CA PRO A 35 -10.52 3.79 -10.47
C PRO A 35 -10.37 2.49 -11.26
N TYR A 36 -9.35 1.69 -11.01
CA TYR A 36 -9.13 0.43 -11.74
C TYR A 36 -8.93 -0.74 -10.77
N MET A 37 -9.21 -1.94 -11.24
CA MET A 37 -8.96 -3.19 -10.54
C MET A 37 -7.80 -3.92 -11.23
N PRO A 38 -6.78 -4.40 -10.49
CA PRO A 38 -5.73 -5.22 -11.08
C PRO A 38 -6.30 -6.52 -11.64
N GLU A 39 -5.60 -7.08 -12.62
CA GLU A 39 -5.96 -8.36 -13.22
C GLU A 39 -5.99 -9.45 -12.14
N LYS A 40 -7.05 -10.29 -12.19
CA LYS A 40 -7.21 -11.37 -11.22
C LYS A 40 -6.02 -12.34 -11.36
N PRO A 41 -5.29 -12.61 -10.28
CA PRO A 41 -4.18 -13.55 -10.31
C PRO A 41 -4.68 -14.98 -10.58
N GLY A 42 -3.76 -15.84 -10.98
CA GLY A 42 -4.03 -17.27 -11.17
C GLY A 42 -4.56 -17.95 -9.88
N PRO A 43 -4.49 -19.28 -9.82
CA PRO A 43 -5.09 -20.04 -8.72
C PRO A 43 -4.56 -19.54 -7.37
N HIS A 44 -5.47 -19.55 -6.38
CA HIS A 44 -5.19 -19.15 -5.01
C HIS A 44 -4.02 -19.99 -4.44
N PRO A 45 -2.98 -19.37 -3.89
CA PRO A 45 -1.92 -20.11 -3.21
C PRO A 45 -2.45 -20.76 -1.95
N ASP A 46 -1.88 -21.89 -1.56
CA ASP A 46 -2.14 -22.43 -0.22
C ASP A 46 -1.60 -21.44 0.83
N ASN A 47 -2.48 -20.93 1.68
CA ASN A 47 -2.13 -19.93 2.67
C ASN A 47 -1.02 -20.39 3.61
N ARG A 48 -1.04 -21.66 4.04
CA ARG A 48 -0.02 -22.19 4.96
C ARG A 48 1.35 -22.28 4.30
N GLU A 49 1.39 -22.78 3.05
CA GLU A 49 2.63 -22.80 2.27
C GLU A 49 3.14 -21.39 1.99
N ALA A 50 2.24 -20.46 1.63
CA ALA A 50 2.57 -19.07 1.35
C ALA A 50 3.14 -18.37 2.59
N ILE A 51 2.52 -18.50 3.75
CA ILE A 51 3.00 -17.95 5.02
C ILE A 51 4.39 -18.50 5.33
N TYR A 52 4.59 -19.80 5.23
CA TYR A 52 5.90 -20.42 5.50
C TYR A 52 7.01 -19.86 4.59
N ILE A 53 6.73 -19.71 3.28
CA ILE A 53 7.69 -19.16 2.32
C ILE A 53 8.05 -17.71 2.67
N LEU A 54 7.04 -16.90 3.01
CA LEU A 54 7.24 -15.49 3.36
C LEU A 54 8.00 -15.33 4.68
N GLU A 55 7.66 -16.10 5.72
CA GLU A 55 8.37 -16.06 7.00
C GLU A 55 9.84 -16.46 6.85
N LYS A 56 10.13 -17.47 6.02
CA LYS A 56 11.50 -17.85 5.68
C LYS A 56 12.25 -16.73 4.96
N LYS A 57 11.59 -16.04 4.02
CA LYS A 57 12.19 -14.93 3.28
C LYS A 57 12.39 -13.72 4.21
N LEU A 58 11.43 -13.42 5.06
CA LEU A 58 11.48 -12.36 6.06
C LEU A 58 12.70 -12.54 7.00
N ALA A 59 12.95 -13.77 7.45
CA ALA A 59 14.10 -14.08 8.31
C ALA A 59 15.46 -13.93 7.61
N SER A 60 15.50 -13.95 6.27
CA SER A 60 16.74 -13.86 5.48
C SER A 60 16.99 -12.51 4.82
N THR A 61 16.02 -11.61 4.81
CA THR A 61 16.16 -10.27 4.21
C THR A 61 16.62 -9.26 5.26
N HIS A 62 17.51 -8.34 4.83
CA HIS A 62 18.00 -7.21 5.64
C HIS A 62 17.55 -5.87 5.09
N ASN A 63 16.65 -5.87 4.11
CA ASN A 63 16.10 -4.67 3.52
C ASN A 63 14.79 -4.32 4.25
N ASP A 64 14.75 -3.14 4.88
CA ASP A 64 13.62 -2.68 5.69
C ASP A 64 12.31 -2.64 4.89
N VAL A 65 12.36 -2.19 3.62
CA VAL A 65 11.19 -2.13 2.74
C VAL A 65 10.65 -3.53 2.43
N GLU A 66 11.55 -4.50 2.18
CA GLU A 66 11.15 -5.89 1.96
C GLU A 66 10.60 -6.52 3.24
N GLN A 67 11.18 -6.21 4.40
CA GLN A 67 10.69 -6.70 5.69
C GLN A 67 9.27 -6.20 5.96
N GLU A 68 9.01 -4.92 5.76
CA GLU A 68 7.69 -4.33 5.90
C GLU A 68 6.68 -4.96 4.95
N LEU A 69 7.05 -5.11 3.67
CA LEU A 69 6.20 -5.74 2.65
C LEU A 69 5.86 -7.19 3.01
N PHE A 70 6.86 -8.02 3.32
CA PHE A 70 6.62 -9.43 3.64
C PHE A 70 5.86 -9.60 4.94
N SER A 71 6.09 -8.74 5.94
CA SER A 71 5.34 -8.73 7.19
C SER A 71 3.86 -8.40 6.95
N ALA A 72 3.56 -7.40 6.12
CA ALA A 72 2.20 -7.05 5.73
C ALA A 72 1.50 -8.19 4.99
N MET A 73 2.21 -8.85 4.04
CA MET A 73 1.67 -10.00 3.32
C MET A 73 1.36 -11.18 4.25
N VAL A 74 2.25 -11.49 5.20
CA VAL A 74 2.03 -12.55 6.20
C VAL A 74 0.81 -12.25 7.06
N SER A 75 0.69 -11.00 7.54
CA SER A 75 -0.44 -10.56 8.35
C SER A 75 -1.76 -10.70 7.59
N MET A 76 -1.77 -10.32 6.32
CA MET A 76 -2.93 -10.43 5.46
C MET A 76 -3.36 -11.88 5.23
N LEU A 77 -2.41 -12.78 4.94
CA LEU A 77 -2.69 -14.20 4.71
C LEU A 77 -3.18 -14.91 5.98
N LYS A 78 -2.60 -14.59 7.14
CA LYS A 78 -3.08 -15.08 8.45
C LYS A 78 -4.51 -14.65 8.70
N TYR A 79 -4.83 -13.39 8.45
CA TYR A 79 -6.20 -12.90 8.54
C TYR A 79 -7.17 -13.66 7.63
N MET A 80 -6.77 -13.95 6.39
CA MET A 80 -7.62 -14.66 5.43
C MET A 80 -7.84 -16.14 5.83
N ASP A 81 -6.85 -16.78 6.43
CA ASP A 81 -6.94 -18.15 6.94
C ASP A 81 -7.89 -18.24 8.15
N GLU A 82 -7.85 -17.22 9.03
CA GLU A 82 -8.69 -17.14 10.21
C GLU A 82 -10.14 -16.72 9.94
N LYS A 83 -10.44 -16.17 8.75
CA LYS A 83 -11.80 -15.78 8.33
C LYS A 83 -12.78 -16.95 8.30
N SER A 84 -12.28 -18.19 8.31
CA SER A 84 -13.08 -19.40 8.47
C SER A 84 -13.56 -19.64 9.90
N SER A 85 -13.04 -18.92 10.89
CA SER A 85 -13.50 -18.94 12.27
C SER A 85 -14.35 -17.69 12.54
N ASP A 86 -15.40 -17.83 13.36
CA ASP A 86 -16.44 -16.84 13.69
C ASP A 86 -15.90 -15.57 14.42
N LYS A 87 -14.64 -15.22 14.20
CA LYS A 87 -13.99 -14.05 14.79
C LYS A 87 -14.18 -12.83 13.90
N GLN A 88 -14.70 -11.77 14.48
CA GLN A 88 -14.81 -10.46 13.83
C GLN A 88 -13.43 -9.79 13.77
N TYR A 89 -12.95 -9.51 12.56
CA TYR A 89 -11.70 -8.78 12.35
C TYR A 89 -11.99 -7.36 11.88
N PHE A 90 -11.21 -6.42 12.37
CA PHE A 90 -11.24 -5.04 11.93
C PHE A 90 -10.01 -4.75 11.09
N PHE A 91 -10.22 -4.26 9.88
CA PHE A 91 -9.16 -3.61 9.13
C PHE A 91 -9.04 -2.17 9.62
N GLY A 92 -7.82 -1.77 9.95
CA GLY A 92 -7.52 -0.43 10.37
C GLY A 92 -6.25 0.08 9.70
N THR A 93 -6.03 1.36 9.80
CA THR A 93 -4.80 2.03 9.41
C THR A 93 -4.44 3.03 10.49
N ASP A 94 -3.15 3.12 10.81
CA ASP A 94 -2.63 4.15 11.72
C ASP A 94 -2.66 5.55 11.09
N PHE A 95 -2.99 5.63 9.80
CA PHE A 95 -3.04 6.86 9.01
C PHE A 95 -4.42 7.11 8.41
N PHE A 96 -5.46 6.89 9.21
CA PHE A 96 -6.85 7.09 8.77
C PHE A 96 -7.11 8.52 8.29
N GLU A 97 -6.48 9.52 8.88
CA GLU A 97 -6.56 10.91 8.47
C GLU A 97 -6.19 11.10 6.99
N ARG A 98 -5.14 10.44 6.51
CA ARG A 98 -4.72 10.52 5.10
C ARG A 98 -5.72 9.88 4.14
N ILE A 99 -6.40 8.84 4.58
CA ILE A 99 -7.48 8.21 3.79
C ILE A 99 -8.65 9.16 3.73
N TRP A 100 -9.03 9.72 4.88
CA TRP A 100 -10.13 10.67 4.99
C TRP A 100 -9.92 11.90 4.12
N GLU A 101 -8.75 12.53 4.19
CA GLU A 101 -8.36 13.67 3.36
C GLU A 101 -8.51 13.36 1.87
N LYS A 102 -7.99 12.20 1.42
CA LYS A 102 -8.14 11.77 0.03
C LYS A 102 -9.59 11.50 -0.37
N MET A 103 -10.40 10.95 0.51
CA MET A 103 -11.82 10.72 0.25
C MET A 103 -12.56 12.05 0.07
N ILE A 104 -12.34 13.00 0.96
CA ILE A 104 -12.93 14.35 0.89
C ILE A 104 -12.46 15.07 -0.38
N ASP A 105 -11.18 15.01 -0.68
CA ASP A 105 -10.60 15.62 -1.87
C ASP A 105 -11.17 15.02 -3.16
N LYS A 106 -11.36 13.71 -3.20
CA LYS A 106 -11.97 13.02 -4.35
C LYS A 106 -13.46 13.30 -4.51
N ALA A 107 -14.19 13.45 -3.40
CA ALA A 107 -15.64 13.66 -3.41
C ALA A 107 -16.03 15.12 -3.67
N PHE A 108 -15.26 16.05 -3.15
CA PHE A 108 -15.60 17.49 -3.11
C PHE A 108 -14.51 18.39 -3.60
N GLY A 109 -13.29 17.89 -3.80
CA GLY A 109 -12.13 18.68 -4.21
C GLY A 109 -12.16 19.04 -5.69
N ILE A 110 -11.51 20.15 -6.01
CA ILE A 110 -11.29 20.60 -7.39
C ILE A 110 -9.92 20.14 -7.89
N GLU A 111 -9.82 19.87 -9.20
CA GLU A 111 -8.57 19.39 -9.81
C GLU A 111 -7.46 20.45 -9.82
N ASP A 112 -7.79 21.72 -10.07
CA ASP A 112 -6.81 22.81 -10.21
C ASP A 112 -6.72 23.66 -8.93
N LYS A 113 -6.18 23.08 -7.86
CA LYS A 113 -6.00 23.74 -6.57
C LYS A 113 -5.09 24.96 -6.64
N ASP A 114 -4.05 24.93 -7.48
CA ASP A 114 -3.06 26.00 -7.62
C ASP A 114 -3.68 27.33 -8.13
N ARG A 115 -4.81 27.25 -8.81
CA ARG A 115 -5.56 28.43 -9.30
C ARG A 115 -6.25 29.22 -8.18
N TYR A 116 -6.71 28.50 -7.16
CA TYR A 116 -7.52 29.07 -6.08
C TYR A 116 -6.72 29.32 -4.81
N PHE A 117 -5.59 28.66 -4.67
CA PHE A 117 -4.73 28.78 -3.50
C PHE A 117 -3.31 29.14 -3.91
N PRO A 118 -2.88 30.40 -3.71
CA PRO A 118 -1.52 30.80 -4.03
C PRO A 118 -0.53 30.03 -3.16
N ARG A 119 0.60 29.64 -3.74
CA ARG A 119 1.68 28.91 -3.05
C ARG A 119 2.36 29.80 -2.01
N THR A 120 1.69 29.99 -0.89
CA THR A 120 2.20 30.74 0.26
C THR A 120 3.26 29.91 0.99
N ARG A 121 4.22 30.60 1.60
CA ARG A 121 5.29 29.97 2.41
C ARG A 121 5.44 30.73 3.71
N TRP A 122 5.80 30.01 4.76
CA TRP A 122 6.17 30.64 6.02
C TRP A 122 7.49 31.42 5.84
N LEU A 123 7.52 32.67 6.26
CA LEU A 123 8.72 33.46 6.43
C LEU A 123 9.00 33.50 7.92
N LEU A 124 10.03 32.78 8.37
CA LEU A 124 10.49 32.87 9.75
C LEU A 124 11.50 34.03 9.85
N ASP A 125 11.28 34.91 10.81
CA ASP A 125 12.04 36.17 10.99
C ASP A 125 13.53 35.96 11.32
N TYR A 126 13.93 34.77 11.71
CA TYR A 126 15.28 34.46 12.14
C TYR A 126 15.94 33.43 11.20
N GLY A 127 16.68 33.96 10.21
CA GLY A 127 17.64 33.18 9.43
C GLY A 127 17.18 32.75 8.03
N PRO A 128 18.07 32.06 7.29
CA PRO A 128 17.87 31.70 5.87
C PRO A 128 16.87 30.53 5.66
N ASN A 129 16.20 30.08 6.70
CA ASN A 129 15.30 28.94 6.65
C ASN A 129 13.91 29.36 6.15
N ARG A 130 13.81 29.55 4.85
CA ARG A 130 12.50 29.50 4.18
C ARG A 130 12.03 28.06 4.19
N SER A 131 10.83 27.80 4.70
CA SER A 131 10.20 26.51 4.49
C SER A 131 10.23 26.16 3.00
N LYS A 132 10.88 25.07 2.63
CA LYS A 132 10.95 24.65 1.23
C LYS A 132 9.60 24.15 0.72
N THR A 133 8.73 23.74 1.64
CA THR A 133 7.41 23.19 1.31
C THR A 133 6.37 24.32 1.37
N PRO A 134 5.65 24.59 0.29
CA PRO A 134 4.56 25.54 0.32
C PRO A 134 3.44 25.03 1.23
N LEU A 135 2.71 25.97 1.84
CA LEU A 135 1.45 25.66 2.49
C LEU A 135 0.46 25.25 1.40
N GLN A 136 -0.14 24.09 1.56
CA GLN A 136 -1.13 23.58 0.64
C GLN A 136 -2.36 23.14 1.44
N PRO A 137 -3.57 23.55 1.07
CA PRO A 137 -4.78 23.05 1.70
C PRO A 137 -5.01 21.59 1.35
N ASP A 138 -5.59 20.85 2.26
CA ASP A 138 -5.92 19.44 2.03
C ASP A 138 -6.96 19.30 0.93
N THR A 139 -7.98 20.15 0.96
CA THR A 139 -9.06 20.17 -0.05
C THR A 139 -9.54 21.61 -0.28
N ILE A 140 -9.88 21.92 -1.53
CA ILE A 140 -10.59 23.16 -1.91
C ILE A 140 -11.93 22.76 -2.50
N MET A 141 -13.02 23.27 -1.91
CA MET A 141 -14.39 23.07 -2.36
C MET A 141 -14.95 24.40 -2.86
N ILE A 142 -15.77 24.36 -3.91
CA ILE A 142 -16.50 25.51 -4.46
C ILE A 142 -17.99 25.25 -4.34
#